data_6a21150f9a258869896145ef494c07bf
#
_entry.id   6a21150f9a258869896145ef494c07bf
#
_cell.length_a   1.000
_cell.length_b   1.000
_cell.length_c   1.000
_cell.angle_alpha   90.00
_cell.angle_beta   90.00
_cell.angle_gamma   90.00
#
_symmetry.space_group_name_H-M   'P 1'
#
loop_
_entity.id
_entity.type
_entity.pdbx_description
1 polymer ?
#
loop_
_entity_poly.entity_id
_entity_poly.type
_entity_poly.pdbx_seq_one_letter_code
_entity_poly.pdbx_strand_id
1 'polypeptide(L)'
;MRKLFVSLVMSLVFAIGINAQTTYALIAGVSAYQNSQMNLGNTTKDAKDLKRVLDKLGVKSALLTSKYANHDNIVEKLNKIVGVAKPEDTILFIFSGHGSTGVFCCYDQNFQYSELIDILSKAQARQICCFVDACHSGSVQGASPSNYSWAENRNIVFYMGCRAEEFSYESAWVGNGFFSKALIKGLRGKASRDGKITVRSLFDYIYKDVTAHTQKFDQVQHPQLIGPRSMHQNVLFVR
;
A
#
# COMPACT_ATOMS: atom_id res chain seq x y z
N MET A 1 16.25 -27.06 68.11
CA MET A 1 15.18 -27.22 67.13
C MET A 1 15.14 -25.96 66.20
N ARG A 2 15.79 -26.00 65.06
CA ARG A 2 15.83 -24.89 64.07
C ARG A 2 14.68 -25.10 63.06
N LYS A 3 13.73 -24.20 63.06
CA LYS A 3 12.63 -24.21 62.07
C LYS A 3 13.16 -23.61 60.76
N LEU A 4 13.24 -24.43 59.68
CA LEU A 4 13.47 -23.97 58.31
C LEU A 4 12.18 -23.32 57.79
N PHE A 5 12.25 -22.02 57.50
CA PHE A 5 11.23 -21.35 56.71
C PHE A 5 11.57 -21.55 55.20
N VAL A 6 10.81 -22.37 54.52
CA VAL A 6 10.85 -22.49 53.06
C VAL A 6 9.98 -21.39 52.50
N SER A 7 10.60 -20.34 52.00
CA SER A 7 9.89 -19.27 51.25
C SER A 7 9.63 -19.76 49.82
N LEU A 8 8.37 -20.07 49.50
CA LEU A 8 7.91 -20.40 48.14
C LEU A 8 7.75 -19.09 47.38
N VAL A 9 8.75 -18.70 46.58
CA VAL A 9 8.62 -17.59 45.64
C VAL A 9 7.84 -18.10 44.42
N MET A 10 6.55 -17.79 44.39
CA MET A 10 5.69 -18.06 43.27
C MET A 10 5.96 -17.02 42.17
N SER A 11 6.83 -17.36 41.23
CA SER A 11 7.09 -16.53 40.04
C SER A 11 5.85 -16.50 39.16
N LEU A 12 5.14 -15.37 39.22
CA LEU A 12 4.02 -15.09 38.28
C LEU A 12 4.63 -14.80 36.90
N VAL A 13 4.69 -15.82 36.04
CA VAL A 13 5.02 -15.65 34.66
C VAL A 13 3.81 -15.03 33.98
N PHE A 14 3.81 -13.70 33.84
CA PHE A 14 2.91 -13.03 32.91
C PHE A 14 3.27 -13.51 31.50
N ALA A 15 2.51 -14.44 30.95
CA ALA A 15 2.51 -14.72 29.53
C ALA A 15 1.98 -13.45 28.83
N ILE A 16 2.88 -12.54 28.48
CA ILE A 16 2.57 -11.46 27.54
C ILE A 16 2.26 -12.18 26.24
N GLY A 17 0.97 -12.35 25.93
CA GLY A 17 0.53 -12.86 24.65
C GLY A 17 1.09 -11.95 23.57
N ILE A 18 2.15 -12.38 22.90
CA ILE A 18 2.68 -11.69 21.72
C ILE A 18 1.59 -11.86 20.66
N ASN A 19 0.71 -10.87 20.55
CA ASN A 19 -0.24 -10.82 19.44
C ASN A 19 0.60 -10.75 18.17
N ALA A 20 0.60 -11.82 17.38
CA ALA A 20 1.33 -11.86 16.13
C ALA A 20 0.75 -10.79 15.19
N GLN A 21 1.60 -9.83 14.80
CA GLN A 21 1.26 -8.79 13.83
C GLN A 21 0.72 -9.44 12.55
N THR A 22 -0.46 -9.02 12.11
CA THR A 22 -1.03 -9.42 10.82
C THR A 22 -0.88 -8.27 9.82
N THR A 23 -0.53 -8.60 8.59
CA THR A 23 -0.62 -7.65 7.48
C THR A 23 -1.85 -8.02 6.62
N TYR A 24 -2.76 -7.07 6.47
CA TYR A 24 -3.91 -7.16 5.57
C TYR A 24 -3.66 -6.36 4.31
N ALA A 25 -4.16 -6.82 3.17
CA ALA A 25 -4.08 -6.08 1.93
C ALA A 25 -5.39 -6.10 1.13
N LEU A 26 -5.78 -4.96 0.58
CA LEU A 26 -6.72 -4.88 -0.53
C LEU A 26 -5.96 -4.48 -1.78
N ILE A 27 -6.08 -5.28 -2.84
CA ILE A 27 -5.46 -5.06 -4.13
C ILE A 27 -6.56 -4.88 -5.16
N ALA A 28 -6.59 -3.75 -5.85
CA ALA A 28 -7.55 -3.45 -6.91
C ALA A 28 -6.81 -3.13 -8.21
N GLY A 29 -7.16 -3.81 -9.31
CA GLY A 29 -6.59 -3.58 -10.64
C GLY A 29 -7.69 -3.49 -11.69
N VAL A 30 -7.82 -2.34 -12.36
CA VAL A 30 -8.87 -2.08 -13.34
C VAL A 30 -8.27 -1.97 -14.73
N SER A 31 -8.40 -3.04 -15.56
CA SER A 31 -8.00 -3.04 -16.95
C SER A 31 -9.18 -2.95 -17.90
N ALA A 32 -10.33 -3.47 -17.52
CA ALA A 32 -11.58 -3.33 -18.28
C ALA A 32 -12.53 -2.45 -17.48
N TYR A 33 -12.92 -1.34 -18.05
CA TYR A 33 -13.84 -0.35 -17.48
C TYR A 33 -15.25 -0.53 -18.07
N GLN A 34 -16.25 0.03 -17.39
CA GLN A 34 -17.63 0.07 -17.93
C GLN A 34 -17.66 0.80 -19.27
N ASN A 35 -16.93 1.91 -19.41
CA ASN A 35 -16.61 2.52 -20.68
C ASN A 35 -15.37 1.83 -21.29
N SER A 36 -15.57 1.00 -22.30
CA SER A 36 -14.51 0.22 -22.95
C SER A 36 -13.40 1.06 -23.60
N GLN A 37 -13.66 2.33 -23.90
CA GLN A 37 -12.65 3.26 -24.43
C GLN A 37 -11.56 3.58 -23.36
N MET A 38 -11.85 3.33 -22.09
CA MET A 38 -10.90 3.49 -20.99
C MET A 38 -10.09 2.23 -20.70
N ASN A 39 -10.22 1.16 -21.46
CA ASN A 39 -9.52 -0.10 -21.17
C ASN A 39 -8.01 0.06 -21.20
N LEU A 40 -7.33 -0.60 -20.22
CA LEU A 40 -5.88 -0.64 -20.04
C LEU A 40 -5.35 -2.06 -20.24
N GLY A 41 -4.06 -2.17 -20.59
CA GLY A 41 -3.44 -3.46 -20.91
C GLY A 41 -3.03 -4.29 -19.70
N ASN A 42 -2.40 -3.69 -18.70
CA ASN A 42 -1.58 -4.41 -17.71
C ASN A 42 -2.09 -4.39 -16.28
N THR A 43 -2.97 -3.48 -15.89
CA THR A 43 -3.34 -3.21 -14.49
C THR A 43 -3.93 -4.42 -13.75
N THR A 44 -4.76 -5.23 -14.40
CA THR A 44 -5.25 -6.50 -13.83
C THR A 44 -4.11 -7.50 -13.62
N LYS A 45 -3.13 -7.53 -14.52
CA LYS A 45 -1.94 -8.38 -14.39
C LYS A 45 -1.08 -7.91 -13.23
N ASP A 46 -0.87 -6.61 -13.10
CA ASP A 46 -0.13 -6.00 -11.99
C ASP A 46 -0.72 -6.41 -10.65
N ALA A 47 -2.03 -6.27 -10.49
CA ALA A 47 -2.75 -6.64 -9.28
C ALA A 47 -2.58 -8.14 -8.95
N LYS A 48 -2.67 -9.02 -9.95
CA LYS A 48 -2.47 -10.46 -9.77
C LYS A 48 -1.02 -10.82 -9.40
N ASP A 49 -0.05 -10.15 -10.01
CA ASP A 49 1.37 -10.37 -9.71
C ASP A 49 1.71 -9.89 -8.29
N LEU A 50 1.18 -8.73 -7.86
CA LEU A 50 1.30 -8.22 -6.51
C LEU A 50 0.67 -9.16 -5.50
N LYS A 51 -0.54 -9.66 -5.76
CA LYS A 51 -1.16 -10.65 -4.88
C LYS A 51 -0.28 -11.86 -4.65
N ARG A 52 0.29 -12.44 -5.72
CA ARG A 52 1.20 -13.61 -5.60
C ARG A 52 2.44 -13.31 -4.74
N VAL A 53 2.97 -12.09 -4.81
CA VAL A 53 4.11 -11.70 -3.97
C VAL A 53 3.69 -11.53 -2.52
N LEU A 54 2.57 -10.87 -2.26
CA LEU A 54 2.06 -10.64 -0.92
C LEU A 54 1.65 -11.95 -0.22
N ASP A 55 1.04 -12.89 -0.97
CA ASP A 55 0.71 -14.22 -0.43
C ASP A 55 1.97 -14.97 0.05
N LYS A 56 3.08 -14.89 -0.73
CA LYS A 56 4.38 -15.46 -0.33
C LYS A 56 5.00 -14.77 0.90
N LEU A 57 4.58 -13.55 1.20
CA LEU A 57 4.98 -12.80 2.39
C LEU A 57 4.05 -13.03 3.58
N GLY A 58 3.07 -13.93 3.46
CA GLY A 58 2.11 -14.25 4.52
C GLY A 58 1.04 -13.17 4.74
N VAL A 59 0.84 -12.27 3.77
CA VAL A 59 -0.16 -11.20 3.84
C VAL A 59 -1.57 -11.77 3.61
N LYS A 60 -2.53 -11.43 4.46
CA LYS A 60 -3.94 -11.73 4.25
C LYS A 60 -4.53 -10.79 3.20
N SER A 61 -4.52 -11.19 1.94
CA SER A 61 -4.83 -10.31 0.82
C SER A 61 -6.14 -10.65 0.12
N ALA A 62 -6.94 -9.61 -0.20
CA ALA A 62 -8.08 -9.66 -1.11
C ALA A 62 -7.72 -9.02 -2.45
N LEU A 63 -8.25 -9.59 -3.54
CA LEU A 63 -8.03 -9.11 -4.90
C LEU A 63 -9.35 -8.78 -5.58
N LEU A 64 -9.44 -7.57 -6.10
CA LEU A 64 -10.54 -7.11 -6.96
C LEU A 64 -9.96 -6.76 -8.34
N THR A 65 -10.59 -7.23 -9.41
CA THR A 65 -10.14 -6.93 -10.78
C THR A 65 -11.30 -6.56 -11.69
N SER A 66 -11.06 -5.61 -12.59
CA SER A 66 -12.02 -5.14 -13.60
C SER A 66 -13.40 -4.86 -12.96
N LYS A 67 -14.49 -5.48 -13.42
CA LYS A 67 -15.85 -5.23 -12.91
C LYS A 67 -16.04 -5.45 -11.40
N TYR A 68 -15.19 -6.26 -10.78
CA TYR A 68 -15.21 -6.47 -9.33
C TYR A 68 -14.44 -5.38 -8.57
N ALA A 69 -13.58 -4.62 -9.23
CA ALA A 69 -12.92 -3.45 -8.67
C ALA A 69 -13.81 -2.19 -8.90
N ASN A 70 -15.10 -2.30 -8.62
CA ASN A 70 -16.05 -1.21 -8.56
C ASN A 70 -15.97 -0.50 -7.21
N HIS A 71 -16.55 0.68 -7.13
CA HIS A 71 -16.52 1.54 -5.96
C HIS A 71 -17.03 0.81 -4.70
N ASP A 72 -18.24 0.25 -4.78
CA ASP A 72 -18.90 -0.35 -3.62
C ASP A 72 -18.13 -1.55 -3.05
N ASN A 73 -17.58 -2.40 -3.93
CA ASN A 73 -16.78 -3.54 -3.50
C ASN A 73 -15.47 -3.09 -2.83
N ILE A 74 -14.83 -2.02 -3.33
CA ILE A 74 -13.62 -1.47 -2.72
C ILE A 74 -13.95 -0.93 -1.33
N VAL A 75 -15.01 -0.13 -1.20
CA VAL A 75 -15.48 0.43 0.08
C VAL A 75 -15.82 -0.69 1.07
N GLU A 76 -16.60 -1.69 0.65
CA GLU A 76 -16.97 -2.85 1.50
C GLU A 76 -15.72 -3.56 2.04
N LYS A 77 -14.76 -3.88 1.15
CA LYS A 77 -13.56 -4.62 1.54
C LYS A 77 -12.63 -3.79 2.43
N LEU A 78 -12.49 -2.48 2.15
CA LEU A 78 -11.72 -1.58 3.03
C LEU A 78 -12.35 -1.50 4.42
N ASN A 79 -13.66 -1.26 4.52
CA ASN A 79 -14.35 -1.19 5.81
C ASN A 79 -14.20 -2.50 6.59
N LYS A 80 -14.28 -3.65 5.93
CA LYS A 80 -14.07 -4.95 6.57
C LYS A 80 -12.64 -5.09 7.13
N ILE A 81 -11.62 -4.69 6.36
CA ILE A 81 -10.21 -4.72 6.81
C ILE A 81 -10.02 -3.76 7.98
N VAL A 82 -10.51 -2.53 7.87
CA VAL A 82 -10.43 -1.50 8.92
C VAL A 82 -11.08 -1.98 10.21
N GLY A 83 -12.24 -2.64 10.12
CA GLY A 83 -12.98 -3.13 11.29
C GLY A 83 -12.33 -4.32 12.02
N VAL A 84 -11.43 -5.08 11.38
CA VAL A 84 -10.76 -6.23 11.98
C VAL A 84 -9.31 -5.99 12.36
N ALA A 85 -8.68 -4.94 11.80
CA ALA A 85 -7.28 -4.61 12.06
C ALA A 85 -7.07 -4.12 13.49
N LYS A 86 -6.08 -4.67 14.17
CA LYS A 86 -5.68 -4.35 15.54
C LYS A 86 -4.55 -3.32 15.57
N PRO A 87 -4.25 -2.72 16.73
CA PRO A 87 -3.18 -1.72 16.86
C PRO A 87 -1.78 -2.19 16.45
N GLU A 88 -1.50 -3.49 16.51
CA GLU A 88 -0.23 -4.06 16.05
C GLU A 88 -0.16 -4.35 14.54
N ASP A 89 -1.30 -4.34 13.84
CA ASP A 89 -1.41 -4.78 12.46
C ASP A 89 -0.95 -3.72 11.43
N THR A 90 -0.77 -4.18 10.22
CA THR A 90 -0.46 -3.34 9.05
C THR A 90 -1.57 -3.49 8.00
N ILE A 91 -1.99 -2.37 7.40
CA ILE A 91 -2.93 -2.36 6.27
C ILE A 91 -2.19 -1.90 5.02
N LEU A 92 -2.36 -2.63 3.92
CA LEU A 92 -1.90 -2.24 2.60
C LEU A 92 -3.12 -2.02 1.70
N PHE A 93 -3.18 -0.87 1.04
CA PHE A 93 -4.10 -0.61 -0.07
C PHE A 93 -3.30 -0.46 -1.34
N ILE A 94 -3.64 -1.20 -2.39
CA ILE A 94 -2.91 -1.20 -3.66
C ILE A 94 -3.92 -1.01 -4.78
N PHE A 95 -3.71 0.03 -5.58
CA PHE A 95 -4.53 0.32 -6.75
C PHE A 95 -3.65 0.44 -8.00
N SER A 96 -4.13 -0.14 -9.12
CA SER A 96 -3.54 0.02 -10.45
C SER A 96 -4.67 0.26 -11.46
N GLY A 97 -4.66 1.41 -12.14
CA GLY A 97 -5.73 1.83 -13.04
C GLY A 97 -5.59 3.28 -13.49
N HIS A 98 -6.65 3.82 -14.06
CA HIS A 98 -6.71 5.25 -14.36
C HIS A 98 -6.81 6.11 -13.10
N GLY A 99 -6.31 7.33 -13.21
CA GLY A 99 -6.45 8.36 -12.19
C GLY A 99 -6.52 9.75 -12.81
N SER A 100 -7.04 10.67 -12.03
CA SER A 100 -7.09 12.10 -12.33
C SER A 100 -6.87 12.89 -11.03
N THR A 101 -6.89 14.21 -11.12
CA THR A 101 -6.70 15.08 -9.95
C THR A 101 -7.71 14.75 -8.86
N GLY A 102 -7.24 14.34 -7.69
CA GLY A 102 -8.05 14.04 -6.51
C GLY A 102 -8.76 12.69 -6.50
N VAL A 103 -8.66 11.89 -7.58
CA VAL A 103 -9.40 10.63 -7.73
C VAL A 103 -8.56 9.53 -8.38
N PHE A 104 -8.93 8.28 -8.12
CA PHE A 104 -8.64 7.14 -8.99
C PHE A 104 -9.95 6.54 -9.53
N CYS A 105 -9.88 5.92 -10.72
CA CYS A 105 -11.07 5.47 -11.43
C CYS A 105 -11.33 3.99 -11.13
N CYS A 106 -12.41 3.70 -10.42
CA CYS A 106 -12.94 2.35 -10.30
C CYS A 106 -13.54 1.89 -11.62
N TYR A 107 -14.00 0.65 -11.68
CA TYR A 107 -14.65 0.09 -12.87
C TYR A 107 -15.83 0.95 -13.38
N ASP A 108 -16.63 1.47 -12.46
CA ASP A 108 -17.92 2.13 -12.69
C ASP A 108 -17.88 3.65 -12.47
N GLN A 109 -17.10 4.12 -11.50
CA GLN A 109 -17.06 5.53 -11.14
C GLN A 109 -15.73 5.93 -10.51
N ASN A 110 -15.56 7.22 -10.23
CA ASN A 110 -14.38 7.73 -9.54
C ASN A 110 -14.46 7.47 -8.05
N PHE A 111 -13.29 7.17 -7.46
CA PHE A 111 -13.09 7.07 -6.01
C PHE A 111 -12.22 8.26 -5.57
N GLN A 112 -12.73 9.06 -4.66
CA GLN A 112 -11.99 10.22 -4.19
C GLN A 112 -10.93 9.83 -3.16
N TYR A 113 -9.75 10.46 -3.21
CA TYR A 113 -8.72 10.25 -2.18
C TYR A 113 -9.20 10.66 -0.79
N SER A 114 -10.03 11.69 -0.67
CA SER A 114 -10.64 12.09 0.60
C SER A 114 -11.46 10.97 1.22
N GLU A 115 -12.28 10.28 0.42
CA GLU A 115 -13.07 9.14 0.88
C GLU A 115 -12.18 7.96 1.33
N LEU A 116 -11.13 7.65 0.57
CA LEU A 116 -10.16 6.63 0.96
C LEU A 116 -9.52 6.96 2.32
N ILE A 117 -9.11 8.21 2.49
CA ILE A 117 -8.50 8.70 3.72
C ILE A 117 -9.50 8.61 4.89
N ASP A 118 -10.75 9.00 4.67
CA ASP A 118 -11.80 8.94 5.70
C ASP A 118 -12.07 7.50 6.16
N ILE A 119 -12.07 6.54 5.22
CA ILE A 119 -12.23 5.12 5.57
C ILE A 119 -11.01 4.64 6.36
N LEU A 120 -9.80 4.85 5.84
CA LEU A 120 -8.55 4.36 6.44
C LEU A 120 -8.27 5.01 7.79
N SER A 121 -8.69 6.26 7.99
CA SER A 121 -8.49 6.98 9.24
C SER A 121 -9.24 6.39 10.44
N LYS A 122 -10.21 5.52 10.21
CA LYS A 122 -10.95 4.80 11.25
C LYS A 122 -10.20 3.57 11.74
N ALA A 123 -9.14 3.14 11.04
CA ALA A 123 -8.37 1.97 11.42
C ALA A 123 -7.52 2.22 12.67
N GLN A 124 -7.45 1.22 13.53
CA GLN A 124 -6.54 1.23 14.69
C GLN A 124 -5.13 0.71 14.35
N ALA A 125 -4.91 0.28 13.12
CA ALA A 125 -3.68 -0.34 12.67
C ALA A 125 -2.44 0.54 12.94
N ARG A 126 -1.32 -0.09 13.30
CA ARG A 126 -0.03 0.57 13.57
C ARG A 126 0.45 1.40 12.39
N GLN A 127 0.25 0.90 11.19
CA GLN A 127 0.65 1.56 9.95
C GLN A 127 -0.24 1.17 8.78
N ILE A 128 -0.42 2.11 7.88
CA ILE A 128 -1.20 1.95 6.67
C ILE A 128 -0.35 2.44 5.50
N CYS A 129 -0.19 1.59 4.47
CA CYS A 129 0.57 1.95 3.28
C CYS A 129 -0.32 1.83 2.05
N CYS A 130 -0.48 2.93 1.33
CA CYS A 130 -1.25 3.00 0.09
C CYS A 130 -0.27 3.08 -1.10
N PHE A 131 -0.42 2.18 -2.06
CA PHE A 131 0.36 2.14 -3.29
C PHE A 131 -0.58 2.42 -4.46
N VAL A 132 -0.38 3.52 -5.17
CA VAL A 132 -1.30 3.95 -6.24
C VAL A 132 -0.53 4.14 -7.54
N ASP A 133 -0.71 3.20 -8.45
CA ASP A 133 -0.20 3.23 -9.83
C ASP A 133 -1.29 3.78 -10.76
N ALA A 134 -1.38 5.10 -10.84
CA ALA A 134 -2.37 5.81 -11.64
C ALA A 134 -1.81 7.18 -12.07
N CYS A 135 -2.26 7.70 -13.21
CA CYS A 135 -1.91 9.06 -13.65
C CYS A 135 -2.34 10.08 -12.60
N HIS A 136 -1.58 11.15 -12.46
CA HIS A 136 -1.84 12.23 -11.51
C HIS A 136 -1.99 11.78 -10.05
N SER A 137 -1.45 10.61 -9.69
CA SER A 137 -1.62 10.03 -8.36
C SER A 137 -1.07 10.93 -7.25
N GLY A 138 0.00 11.68 -7.50
CA GLY A 138 0.53 12.68 -6.57
C GLY A 138 -0.46 13.76 -6.14
N SER A 139 -1.60 13.90 -6.84
CA SER A 139 -2.66 14.85 -6.48
C SER A 139 -3.39 14.52 -5.17
N VAL A 140 -3.11 13.37 -4.55
CA VAL A 140 -3.58 13.06 -3.19
C VAL A 140 -3.22 14.16 -2.19
N GLN A 141 -2.15 14.90 -2.44
CA GLN A 141 -1.73 16.04 -1.63
C GLN A 141 -2.77 17.15 -1.55
N GLY A 142 -3.54 17.37 -2.62
CA GLY A 142 -4.62 18.35 -2.69
C GLY A 142 -5.97 17.84 -2.23
N ALA A 143 -6.10 16.56 -1.90
CA ALA A 143 -7.39 15.93 -1.57
C ALA A 143 -7.93 16.32 -0.19
N SER A 144 -7.13 16.95 0.67
CA SER A 144 -7.59 17.49 1.94
C SER A 144 -7.49 19.02 1.94
N PRO A 145 -8.56 19.74 2.33
CA PRO A 145 -8.55 21.20 2.43
C PRO A 145 -7.58 21.75 3.48
N SER A 146 -7.10 20.93 4.38
CA SER A 146 -6.22 21.32 5.47
C SER A 146 -4.88 20.61 5.38
N ASN A 147 -4.06 20.97 4.38
CA ASN A 147 -2.62 20.72 4.35
C ASN A 147 -2.17 19.44 5.09
N TYR A 148 -1.54 18.48 4.48
CA TYR A 148 -0.77 17.35 5.07
C TYR A 148 -0.98 16.91 6.54
N SER A 149 -1.67 17.73 7.37
CA SER A 149 -1.88 17.47 8.80
C SER A 149 -2.61 16.14 9.09
N TRP A 150 -3.44 15.70 8.16
CA TRP A 150 -4.13 14.43 8.28
C TRP A 150 -3.16 13.23 8.18
N ALA A 151 -2.17 13.30 7.31
CA ALA A 151 -1.18 12.23 7.13
C ALA A 151 -0.20 12.18 8.31
N GLU A 152 0.21 13.33 8.83
CA GLU A 152 1.15 13.40 9.96
C GLU A 152 0.58 12.83 11.25
N ASN A 153 -0.73 12.90 11.43
CA ASN A 153 -1.40 12.45 12.65
C ASN A 153 -1.94 11.00 12.56
N ARG A 154 -1.77 10.27 11.45
CA ARG A 154 -2.56 9.05 11.21
C ARG A 154 -1.78 7.85 10.71
N ASN A 155 -0.53 7.69 10.93
CA ASN A 155 0.22 6.48 10.53
C ASN A 155 -0.08 5.98 9.10
N ILE A 156 -0.41 6.91 8.17
CA ILE A 156 -0.72 6.59 6.78
C ILE A 156 0.37 7.15 5.88
N VAL A 157 0.92 6.30 5.00
CA VAL A 157 1.82 6.73 3.94
C VAL A 157 1.29 6.32 2.58
N PHE A 158 1.48 7.20 1.60
CA PHE A 158 1.17 6.96 0.21
C PHE A 158 2.45 6.85 -0.61
N TYR A 159 2.53 5.78 -1.40
CA TYR A 159 3.48 5.61 -2.48
C TYR A 159 2.72 5.88 -3.77
N MET A 160 2.95 7.03 -4.36
CA MET A 160 2.27 7.45 -5.58
C MET A 160 3.16 7.17 -6.78
N GLY A 161 2.56 6.66 -7.85
CA GLY A 161 3.28 6.25 -9.06
C GLY A 161 3.96 7.41 -9.78
N CYS A 162 3.41 8.62 -9.66
CA CYS A 162 3.92 9.83 -10.32
C CYS A 162 3.54 11.09 -9.53
N ARG A 163 4.05 12.26 -9.95
CA ARG A 163 3.64 13.57 -9.44
C ARG A 163 2.22 13.92 -9.90
N ALA A 164 1.66 14.98 -9.30
CA ALA A 164 0.30 15.43 -9.61
C ALA A 164 0.13 15.87 -11.08
N GLU A 165 1.17 16.40 -11.69
CA GLU A 165 1.22 16.85 -13.07
C GLU A 165 1.73 15.80 -14.07
N GLU A 166 2.13 14.61 -13.59
CA GLU A 166 2.75 13.56 -14.39
C GLU A 166 1.77 12.40 -14.68
N PHE A 167 2.12 11.61 -15.69
CA PHE A 167 1.47 10.36 -16.01
C PHE A 167 2.21 9.16 -15.41
N SER A 168 1.46 8.12 -15.06
CA SER A 168 2.02 6.80 -14.80
C SER A 168 2.00 5.99 -16.09
N TYR A 169 3.15 5.48 -16.48
CA TYR A 169 3.32 4.83 -17.77
C TYR A 169 3.27 3.31 -17.68
N GLU A 170 2.65 2.72 -18.69
CA GLU A 170 2.72 1.30 -18.99
C GLU A 170 3.55 1.09 -20.26
N SER A 171 4.30 -0.01 -20.31
CA SER A 171 4.97 -0.42 -21.55
C SER A 171 4.50 -1.81 -21.95
N ALA A 172 4.03 -1.95 -23.16
CA ALA A 172 3.66 -3.25 -23.73
C ALA A 172 4.83 -4.25 -23.69
N TRP A 173 6.08 -3.77 -23.84
CA TRP A 173 7.31 -4.57 -23.77
C TRP A 173 7.68 -4.99 -22.35
N VAL A 174 7.22 -4.26 -21.34
CA VAL A 174 7.57 -4.49 -19.93
C VAL A 174 6.58 -5.43 -19.25
N GLY A 175 5.37 -5.54 -19.77
CA GLY A 175 4.32 -6.46 -19.31
C GLY A 175 3.70 -6.11 -17.96
N ASN A 176 4.08 -4.97 -17.36
CA ASN A 176 3.53 -4.35 -16.14
C ASN A 176 3.74 -2.84 -16.23
N GLY A 177 2.98 -2.04 -15.47
CA GLY A 177 3.32 -0.64 -15.23
C GLY A 177 4.69 -0.50 -14.56
N PHE A 178 5.42 0.57 -14.85
CA PHE A 178 6.78 0.75 -14.30
C PHE A 178 6.78 0.78 -12.78
N PHE A 179 5.82 1.47 -12.16
CA PHE A 179 5.69 1.53 -10.71
C PHE A 179 5.35 0.17 -10.11
N SER A 180 4.33 -0.52 -10.63
CA SER A 180 3.91 -1.85 -10.16
C SER A 180 5.04 -2.86 -10.30
N LYS A 181 5.81 -2.82 -11.39
CA LYS A 181 6.99 -3.69 -11.59
C LYS A 181 8.08 -3.42 -10.55
N ALA A 182 8.38 -2.15 -10.28
CA ALA A 182 9.36 -1.77 -9.28
C ALA A 182 8.92 -2.20 -7.87
N LEU A 183 7.64 -2.00 -7.52
CA LEU A 183 7.04 -2.46 -6.27
C LEU A 183 7.18 -3.98 -6.10
N ILE A 184 6.82 -4.76 -7.14
CA ILE A 184 6.97 -6.23 -7.16
C ILE A 184 8.42 -6.64 -6.88
N LYS A 185 9.40 -6.03 -7.57
CA LYS A 185 10.83 -6.33 -7.37
C LYS A 185 11.30 -5.96 -5.96
N GLY A 186 10.89 -4.79 -5.48
CA GLY A 186 11.20 -4.31 -4.14
C GLY A 186 10.70 -5.28 -3.07
N LEU A 187 9.44 -5.69 -3.14
CA LEU A 187 8.81 -6.65 -2.25
C LEU A 187 9.42 -8.05 -2.36
N ARG A 188 9.98 -8.42 -3.52
CA ARG A 188 10.75 -9.67 -3.68
C ARG A 188 12.14 -9.63 -3.06
N GLY A 189 12.50 -8.55 -2.38
CA GLY A 189 13.74 -8.41 -1.61
C GLY A 189 14.76 -7.44 -2.19
N LYS A 190 14.54 -6.87 -3.39
CA LYS A 190 15.48 -5.88 -3.98
C LYS A 190 15.57 -4.58 -3.18
N ALA A 191 14.54 -4.27 -2.36
CA ALA A 191 14.52 -3.14 -1.44
C ALA A 191 15.03 -3.49 -0.03
N SER A 192 15.42 -4.75 0.21
CA SER A 192 15.88 -5.19 1.53
C SER A 192 17.23 -4.57 1.88
N ARG A 193 17.34 -4.06 3.12
CA ARG A 193 18.59 -3.66 3.77
C ARG A 193 18.66 -4.39 5.10
N ASP A 194 19.76 -5.07 5.37
CA ASP A 194 19.97 -5.85 6.59
C ASP A 194 18.81 -6.79 6.93
N GLY A 195 18.31 -7.50 5.91
CA GLY A 195 17.19 -8.43 6.05
C GLY A 195 15.83 -7.77 6.27
N LYS A 196 15.70 -6.45 6.16
CA LYS A 196 14.45 -5.71 6.40
C LYS A 196 14.07 -4.85 5.20
N ILE A 197 12.78 -4.81 4.90
CA ILE A 197 12.18 -3.84 3.98
C ILE A 197 11.43 -2.83 4.82
N THR A 198 11.95 -1.59 4.84
CA THR A 198 11.28 -0.46 5.53
C THR A 198 10.46 0.36 4.53
N VAL A 199 9.59 1.23 5.05
CA VAL A 199 8.86 2.22 4.23
C VAL A 199 9.84 2.97 3.34
N ARG A 200 10.93 3.49 3.89
CA ARG A 200 11.91 4.28 3.13
C ARG A 200 12.72 3.44 2.15
N SER A 201 13.22 2.27 2.55
CA SER A 201 14.04 1.45 1.66
C SER A 201 13.24 0.96 0.44
N LEU A 202 11.94 0.67 0.63
CA LEU A 202 11.06 0.29 -0.46
C LEU A 202 10.85 1.46 -1.44
N PHE A 203 10.61 2.66 -0.90
CA PHE A 203 10.44 3.86 -1.72
C PHE A 203 11.71 4.20 -2.51
N ASP A 204 12.87 4.19 -1.88
CA ASP A 204 14.15 4.49 -2.53
C ASP A 204 14.42 3.55 -3.71
N TYR A 205 14.09 2.25 -3.52
CA TYR A 205 14.19 1.27 -4.59
C TYR A 205 13.22 1.56 -5.73
N ILE A 206 11.93 1.81 -5.41
CA ILE A 206 10.90 2.10 -6.41
C ILE A 206 11.29 3.35 -7.20
N TYR A 207 11.66 4.44 -6.53
CA TYR A 207 12.04 5.69 -7.17
C TYR A 207 13.18 5.48 -8.17
N LYS A 208 14.25 4.82 -7.72
CA LYS A 208 15.42 4.53 -8.57
C LYS A 208 15.06 3.64 -9.77
N ASP A 209 14.30 2.56 -9.57
CA ASP A 209 13.94 1.62 -10.63
C ASP A 209 13.01 2.28 -11.66
N VAL A 210 12.00 3.05 -11.22
CA VAL A 210 11.06 3.75 -12.11
C VAL A 210 11.77 4.82 -12.93
N THR A 211 12.46 5.76 -12.29
CA THR A 211 13.12 6.87 -13.00
C THR A 211 14.15 6.38 -14.01
N ALA A 212 14.95 5.35 -13.65
CA ALA A 212 15.94 4.78 -14.56
C ALA A 212 15.31 4.03 -15.75
N HIS A 213 14.10 3.47 -15.59
CA HIS A 213 13.44 2.76 -16.68
C HIS A 213 12.66 3.70 -17.59
N THR A 214 11.91 4.67 -17.05
CA THR A 214 11.13 5.62 -17.85
C THR A 214 12.02 6.50 -18.71
N GLN A 215 13.19 6.90 -18.19
CA GLN A 215 14.18 7.68 -18.95
C GLN A 215 14.66 6.96 -20.23
N LYS A 216 14.70 5.62 -20.25
CA LYS A 216 15.07 4.84 -21.44
C LYS A 216 14.05 4.92 -22.58
N PHE A 217 12.86 5.41 -22.30
CA PHE A 217 11.76 5.58 -23.23
C PHE A 217 11.39 7.05 -23.45
N ASP A 218 12.30 7.97 -23.07
CA ASP A 218 12.08 9.42 -23.12
C ASP A 218 10.83 9.87 -22.36
N GLN A 219 10.49 9.13 -21.29
CA GLN A 219 9.33 9.40 -20.43
C GLN A 219 9.81 9.92 -19.06
N VAL A 220 8.97 10.78 -18.47
CA VAL A 220 9.24 11.35 -17.14
C VAL A 220 8.21 10.85 -16.17
N GLN A 221 8.66 10.11 -15.14
CA GLN A 221 7.81 9.62 -14.08
C GLN A 221 8.60 9.61 -12.76
N HIS A 222 8.13 10.39 -11.78
CA HIS A 222 8.76 10.51 -10.47
C HIS A 222 7.80 10.03 -9.39
N PRO A 223 7.95 8.81 -8.89
CA PRO A 223 7.21 8.34 -7.72
C PRO A 223 7.35 9.29 -6.54
N GLN A 224 6.32 9.36 -5.69
CA GLN A 224 6.32 10.18 -4.49
C GLN A 224 6.02 9.35 -3.26
N LEU A 225 6.64 9.70 -2.12
CA LEU A 225 6.31 9.18 -0.80
C LEU A 225 5.70 10.33 0.01
N ILE A 226 4.43 10.20 0.37
CA ILE A 226 3.65 11.21 1.06
C ILE A 226 3.19 10.64 2.39
N GLY A 227 3.48 11.33 3.48
CA GLY A 227 3.13 10.90 4.84
C GLY A 227 4.20 11.28 5.86
N PRO A 228 4.00 10.93 7.14
CA PRO A 228 4.87 11.36 8.22
C PRO A 228 6.27 10.74 8.12
N ARG A 229 7.31 11.56 8.29
CA ARG A 229 8.70 11.10 8.27
C ARG A 229 9.00 10.08 9.37
N SER A 230 8.27 10.13 10.49
CA SER A 230 8.37 9.16 11.58
C SER A 230 8.13 7.71 11.14
N MET A 231 7.34 7.50 10.07
CA MET A 231 7.08 6.17 9.53
C MET A 231 8.17 5.63 8.59
N HIS A 232 9.12 6.44 8.16
CA HIS A 232 10.09 6.04 7.12
C HIS A 232 10.93 4.82 7.52
N GLN A 233 11.23 4.66 8.81
CA GLN A 233 12.00 3.53 9.32
C GLN A 233 11.14 2.34 9.77
N ASN A 234 9.81 2.45 9.66
CA ASN A 234 8.93 1.35 10.01
C ASN A 234 9.19 0.16 9.08
N VAL A 235 9.34 -1.01 9.69
CA VAL A 235 9.53 -2.26 8.97
C VAL A 235 8.19 -2.73 8.42
N LEU A 236 8.17 -2.99 7.12
CA LEU A 236 7.05 -3.59 6.41
C LEU A 236 7.18 -5.12 6.39
N PHE A 237 8.38 -5.59 6.05
CA PHE A 237 8.68 -7.02 5.95
C PHE A 237 10.09 -7.33 6.44
N VAL A 238 10.25 -8.51 7.05
CA VAL A 238 11.54 -9.15 7.34
C VAL A 238 11.78 -10.22 6.28
N ARG A 239 13.04 -10.34 5.83
CA ARG A 239 13.47 -11.25 4.74
C ARG A 239 14.55 -12.19 5.23
#